data_e64526d591fc606d016bd76975723936
#
_entry.id   e64526d591fc606d016bd76975723936
#
_cell.length_a   1.000
_cell.length_b   1.000
_cell.length_c   1.000
_cell.angle_alpha   90.00
_cell.angle_beta   90.00
_cell.angle_gamma   90.00
#
_symmetry.space_group_name_H-M   'P 1'
#
loop_
_entity.id
_entity.type
_entity.pdbx_description
1 polymer ?
#
loop_
_entity_poly.entity_id
_entity_poly.type
_entity_poly.pdbx_seq_one_letter_code
_entity_poly.pdbx_strand_id
1 'polypeptide(L)'
;VISGGGQKSISDSTSAATFNSRRQSSTIELSGVTIDNTATNLTVQGDGSSFINVKNNSIIGYDIYITRLELGGSSGSAGNYSYRNIRGAVQIDDSYNMAFVVGFSRNIAKIGVNGTCIMADTSTSSLKSISVNVQDRNNVHNLWSASVTLHEVISETTF
;
A
#
# COMPACT_ATOMS: atom_id res chain seq x y z
N VAL A 1 -0.09 -13.18 5.59
CA VAL A 1 0.48 -13.66 6.87
C VAL A 1 0.58 -12.48 7.82
N ILE A 2 -0.01 -12.61 8.98
CA ILE A 2 0.15 -11.64 10.09
C ILE A 2 1.17 -12.24 11.03
N SER A 3 2.34 -11.65 11.15
CA SER A 3 3.37 -12.09 12.09
C SER A 3 3.62 -11.01 13.14
N GLY A 4 3.54 -11.41 14.40
CA GLY A 4 3.89 -10.60 15.56
C GLY A 4 2.88 -9.48 15.79
N GLY A 5 2.04 -9.60 16.66
CA GLY A 5 1.22 -8.54 17.22
C GLY A 5 1.37 -8.60 18.72
N GLY A 6 1.82 -7.55 19.32
CA GLY A 6 1.89 -7.45 20.75
C GLY A 6 1.32 -6.12 21.19
N GLN A 7 0.31 -6.14 22.00
CA GLN A 7 -0.03 -4.97 22.80
C GLN A 7 0.98 -4.91 23.94
N LYS A 8 1.84 -3.91 23.93
CA LYS A 8 2.74 -3.65 25.05
C LYS A 8 2.34 -2.34 25.70
N SER A 9 1.92 -2.43 26.94
CA SER A 9 1.79 -1.27 27.81
C SER A 9 3.20 -0.77 28.15
N ILE A 10 3.48 0.49 27.85
CA ILE A 10 4.69 1.17 28.30
C ILE A 10 4.23 2.14 29.38
N SER A 11 4.62 1.89 30.63
CA SER A 11 4.47 2.90 31.66
C SER A 11 5.66 3.85 31.58
N ASP A 12 5.38 5.12 31.39
CA ASP A 12 6.36 6.18 31.58
C ASP A 12 6.47 6.47 33.08
N SER A 13 7.67 6.34 33.61
CA SER A 13 7.93 6.59 35.05
C SER A 13 7.77 8.06 35.45
N THR A 14 7.64 8.95 34.49
CA THR A 14 7.55 10.40 34.73
C THR A 14 6.13 10.95 34.68
N SER A 15 5.16 10.25 34.11
CA SER A 15 3.81 10.79 33.89
C SER A 15 2.67 9.91 34.36
N ALA A 16 2.88 8.78 34.96
CA ALA A 16 1.83 7.80 35.29
C ALA A 16 0.85 7.46 34.14
N ALA A 17 1.14 7.88 32.92
CA ALA A 17 0.35 7.57 31.75
C ALA A 17 0.78 6.22 31.19
N THR A 18 -0.16 5.32 31.09
CA THR A 18 0.05 4.02 30.43
C THR A 18 -0.26 4.19 28.95
N PHE A 19 0.76 4.12 28.11
CA PHE A 19 0.57 4.13 26.66
C PHE A 19 0.34 2.71 26.17
N ASN A 20 -0.88 2.43 25.75
CA ASN A 20 -1.19 1.20 25.04
C ASN A 20 -0.87 1.42 23.55
N SER A 21 0.26 0.90 23.11
CA SER A 21 0.62 0.91 21.71
C SER A 21 0.57 -0.50 21.14
N ARG A 22 0.05 -0.61 19.92
CA ARG A 22 0.06 -1.85 19.16
C ARG A 22 1.14 -1.77 18.12
N ARG A 23 1.86 -2.86 17.96
CA ARG A 23 2.84 -3.04 16.87
C ARG A 23 2.49 -4.32 16.15
N GLN A 24 2.42 -4.24 14.85
CA GLN A 24 2.24 -5.44 14.04
C GLN A 24 2.98 -5.32 12.71
N SER A 25 3.34 -6.46 12.16
CA SER A 25 3.81 -6.59 10.80
C SER A 25 2.89 -7.56 10.07
N SER A 26 2.50 -7.21 8.87
CA SER A 26 1.64 -8.04 8.03
C SER A 26 2.09 -7.97 6.57
N THR A 27 1.89 -9.04 5.83
CA THR A 27 2.10 -9.08 4.39
C THR A 27 0.77 -9.38 3.71
N ILE A 28 0.40 -8.55 2.75
CA ILE A 28 -0.88 -8.61 2.05
C ILE A 28 -0.59 -8.63 0.55
N GLU A 29 -1.22 -9.56 -0.14
CA GLU A 29 -1.16 -9.64 -1.61
C GLU A 29 -2.29 -8.85 -2.23
N LEU A 30 -1.93 -7.94 -3.12
CA LEU A 30 -2.86 -7.13 -3.91
C LEU A 30 -2.70 -7.46 -5.39
N SER A 31 -3.79 -7.45 -6.13
CA SER A 31 -3.73 -7.65 -7.58
C SER A 31 -4.84 -6.91 -8.31
N GLY A 32 -4.68 -6.77 -9.61
CA GLY A 32 -5.66 -6.13 -10.47
C GLY A 32 -5.24 -6.07 -11.93
N VAL A 33 -6.09 -5.51 -12.75
CA VAL A 33 -5.93 -5.38 -14.20
C VAL A 33 -6.15 -3.94 -14.60
N THR A 34 -5.34 -3.43 -15.52
CA THR A 34 -5.62 -2.18 -16.24
C THR A 34 -5.70 -2.44 -17.74
N ILE A 35 -6.59 -1.76 -18.44
CA ILE A 35 -6.79 -1.90 -19.89
C ILE A 35 -6.52 -0.60 -20.63
N ASP A 36 -6.43 0.49 -19.92
CA ASP A 36 -6.20 1.84 -20.45
C ASP A 36 -5.42 2.69 -19.44
N ASN A 37 -5.46 4.01 -19.58
CA ASN A 37 -4.80 4.96 -18.68
C ASN A 37 -5.64 5.35 -17.44
N THR A 38 -6.68 4.60 -17.11
CA THR A 38 -7.45 4.82 -15.89
C THR A 38 -6.66 4.35 -14.68
N ALA A 39 -6.47 5.25 -13.72
CA ALA A 39 -5.85 4.90 -12.45
C ALA A 39 -6.72 3.89 -11.70
N THR A 40 -6.13 2.79 -11.27
CA THR A 40 -6.85 1.65 -10.68
C THR A 40 -6.22 1.29 -9.33
N ASN A 41 -7.03 1.14 -8.31
CA ASN A 41 -6.58 0.63 -7.02
C ASN A 41 -6.56 -0.90 -7.05
N LEU A 42 -5.43 -1.49 -6.69
CA LEU A 42 -5.33 -2.95 -6.55
C LEU A 42 -6.14 -3.40 -5.33
N THR A 43 -6.70 -4.58 -5.41
CA THR A 43 -7.55 -5.15 -4.35
C THR A 43 -6.92 -6.39 -3.73
N VAL A 44 -7.33 -6.71 -2.51
CA VAL A 44 -6.82 -7.88 -1.80
C VAL A 44 -7.16 -9.13 -2.61
N GLN A 45 -6.12 -9.87 -3.01
CA GLN A 45 -6.25 -11.06 -3.85
C GLN A 45 -7.04 -10.86 -5.16
N GLY A 46 -7.17 -9.59 -5.60
CA GLY A 46 -7.90 -9.28 -6.83
C GLY A 46 -9.44 -9.43 -6.73
N ASP A 47 -10.00 -9.34 -5.53
CA ASP A 47 -11.45 -9.52 -5.30
C ASP A 47 -12.32 -8.38 -5.86
N GLY A 48 -11.69 -7.29 -6.31
CA GLY A 48 -12.36 -6.13 -6.90
C GLY A 48 -12.98 -5.15 -5.90
N SER A 49 -12.88 -5.41 -4.59
CA SER A 49 -13.61 -4.62 -3.58
C SER A 49 -12.85 -4.36 -2.27
N SER A 50 -11.96 -5.24 -1.87
CA SER A 50 -11.30 -5.15 -0.56
C SER A 50 -9.97 -4.42 -0.64
N PHE A 51 -9.76 -3.47 0.27
CA PHE A 51 -8.53 -2.73 0.46
C PHE A 51 -7.93 -2.97 1.85
N ILE A 52 -6.76 -2.42 2.11
CA ILE A 52 -6.08 -2.56 3.41
C ILE A 52 -6.71 -1.58 4.40
N ASN A 53 -7.40 -2.10 5.40
CA ASN A 53 -8.00 -1.28 6.46
C ASN A 53 -6.93 -0.67 7.35
N VAL A 54 -7.14 0.59 7.74
CA VAL A 54 -6.21 1.34 8.59
C VAL A 54 -6.90 1.88 9.85
N LYS A 55 -6.10 2.20 10.86
CA LYS A 55 -6.54 2.83 12.10
C LYS A 55 -6.02 4.26 12.18
N ASN A 56 -6.78 5.13 12.84
CA ASN A 56 -6.29 6.46 13.22
C ASN A 56 -5.20 6.38 14.28
N ASN A 57 -4.52 7.48 14.50
CA ASN A 57 -3.39 7.61 15.41
C ASN A 57 -2.32 6.53 15.17
N SER A 58 -1.98 6.35 13.90
CA SER A 58 -1.04 5.31 13.49
C SER A 58 0.00 5.81 12.50
N ILE A 59 1.13 5.12 12.51
CA ILE A 59 2.15 5.23 11.47
C ILE A 59 2.33 3.84 10.88
N ILE A 60 2.26 3.77 9.56
CA ILE A 60 2.43 2.53 8.81
C ILE A 60 3.61 2.71 7.87
N GLY A 61 4.74 2.06 8.18
CA GLY A 61 5.80 1.85 7.22
C GLY A 61 5.38 0.78 6.22
N TYR A 62 5.64 0.98 4.94
CA TYR A 62 5.32 0.00 3.90
C TYR A 62 6.50 -0.32 3.01
N ASP A 63 6.60 -1.58 2.63
CA ASP A 63 7.52 -2.10 1.63
C ASP A 63 6.70 -2.86 0.58
N ILE A 64 6.69 -2.34 -0.65
CA ILE A 64 5.90 -2.86 -1.76
C ILE A 64 6.84 -3.46 -2.80
N TYR A 65 6.63 -4.73 -3.13
CA TYR A 65 7.18 -5.35 -4.33
C TYR A 65 6.05 -5.52 -5.33
N ILE A 66 6.14 -4.84 -6.45
CA ILE A 66 5.08 -4.88 -7.48
C ILE A 66 5.63 -5.34 -8.81
N THR A 67 4.93 -6.31 -9.39
CA THR A 67 5.19 -6.84 -10.73
C THR A 67 4.06 -6.42 -11.66
N ARG A 68 4.42 -5.93 -12.84
CA ARG A 68 3.52 -5.68 -13.95
C ARG A 68 3.89 -6.56 -15.12
N LEU A 69 2.92 -7.19 -15.73
CA LEU A 69 3.05 -7.90 -17.00
C LEU A 69 2.12 -7.25 -18.01
N GLU A 70 2.68 -6.76 -19.11
CA GLU A 70 1.95 -6.20 -20.24
C GLU A 70 1.45 -7.33 -21.15
N LEU A 71 0.14 -7.39 -21.37
CA LEU A 71 -0.52 -8.42 -22.18
C LEU A 71 -0.68 -8.01 -23.65
N GLY A 72 -0.40 -6.73 -23.97
CA GLY A 72 -0.62 -6.16 -25.28
C GLY A 72 -1.62 -4.99 -25.23
N GLY A 73 -2.56 -4.96 -26.17
CA GLY A 73 -3.41 -3.82 -26.48
C GLY A 73 -2.89 -3.09 -27.73
N SER A 74 -3.65 -2.12 -28.26
CA SER A 74 -3.26 -1.44 -29.51
C SER A 74 -2.00 -0.56 -29.38
N SER A 75 -1.63 -0.19 -28.15
CA SER A 75 -0.42 0.58 -27.84
C SER A 75 0.57 -0.19 -26.97
N GLY A 76 0.31 -1.46 -26.71
CA GLY A 76 1.12 -2.32 -25.84
C GLY A 76 1.91 -3.37 -26.60
N SER A 77 2.86 -3.98 -25.91
CA SER A 77 3.68 -5.09 -26.41
C SER A 77 3.65 -6.23 -25.40
N ALA A 78 3.00 -7.33 -25.79
CA ALA A 78 2.89 -8.51 -24.92
C ALA A 78 4.26 -9.01 -24.49
N GLY A 79 4.40 -9.31 -23.21
CA GLY A 79 5.65 -9.76 -22.61
C GLY A 79 6.53 -8.67 -22.04
N ASN A 80 6.25 -7.38 -22.26
CA ASN A 80 6.89 -6.31 -21.50
C ASN A 80 6.53 -6.42 -20.03
N TYR A 81 7.47 -6.08 -19.15
CA TYR A 81 7.24 -6.19 -17.72
C TYR A 81 8.01 -5.13 -16.94
N SER A 82 7.60 -4.95 -15.69
CA SER A 82 8.39 -4.24 -14.70
C SER A 82 8.27 -4.92 -13.34
N TYR A 83 9.38 -4.94 -12.62
CA TYR A 83 9.44 -5.33 -11.22
C TYR A 83 10.04 -4.20 -10.43
N ARG A 84 9.30 -3.66 -9.45
CA ARG A 84 9.65 -2.44 -8.71
C ARG A 84 9.53 -2.67 -7.22
N ASN A 85 10.42 -2.03 -6.45
CA ASN A 85 10.30 -1.88 -5.01
C ASN A 85 10.02 -0.41 -4.67
N ILE A 86 9.05 -0.21 -3.78
CA ILE A 86 8.67 1.11 -3.26
C ILE A 86 8.60 1.01 -1.74
N ARG A 87 9.26 1.94 -1.06
CA ARG A 87 9.26 2.02 0.40
C ARG A 87 8.87 3.42 0.86
N GLY A 88 8.04 3.47 1.87
CA GLY A 88 7.58 4.73 2.42
C GLY A 88 6.84 4.54 3.72
N ALA A 89 6.15 5.57 4.13
CA ALA A 89 5.29 5.55 5.29
C ALA A 89 4.05 6.41 5.07
N VAL A 90 3.00 6.10 5.80
CA VAL A 90 1.83 6.95 5.95
C VAL A 90 1.59 7.21 7.43
N GLN A 91 1.41 8.46 7.78
CA GLN A 91 0.92 8.90 9.08
C GLN A 91 -0.58 9.13 8.98
N ILE A 92 -1.33 8.62 9.93
CA ILE A 92 -2.79 8.74 10.01
C ILE A 92 -3.13 9.39 11.33
N ASP A 93 -3.65 10.61 11.28
CA ASP A 93 -4.02 11.37 12.47
C ASP A 93 -5.35 10.90 13.10
N ASP A 94 -5.78 11.57 14.17
CA ASP A 94 -7.02 11.28 14.88
C ASP A 94 -8.27 11.41 13.97
N SER A 95 -8.24 12.33 13.04
CA SER A 95 -9.31 12.59 12.08
C SER A 95 -9.23 11.75 10.81
N TYR A 96 -8.31 10.79 10.76
CA TYR A 96 -8.01 9.97 9.59
C TYR A 96 -7.46 10.75 8.38
N ASN A 97 -6.85 11.92 8.58
CA ASN A 97 -6.06 12.52 7.52
C ASN A 97 -4.79 11.72 7.32
N MET A 98 -4.47 11.43 6.07
CA MET A 98 -3.33 10.58 5.71
C MET A 98 -2.23 11.40 5.04
N ALA A 99 -1.04 11.37 5.62
CA ALA A 99 0.15 11.98 5.05
C ALA A 99 1.11 10.89 4.55
N PHE A 100 1.25 10.79 3.22
CA PHE A 100 2.11 9.79 2.58
C PHE A 100 3.49 10.38 2.29
N VAL A 101 4.53 9.61 2.61
CA VAL A 101 5.92 9.93 2.27
C VAL A 101 6.54 8.72 1.57
N VAL A 102 7.05 8.94 0.36
CA VAL A 102 7.82 7.92 -0.38
C VAL A 102 9.30 8.21 -0.15
N GLY A 103 9.97 7.31 0.53
CA GLY A 103 11.41 7.41 0.80
C GLY A 103 12.27 6.75 -0.28
N PHE A 104 11.72 5.76 -0.99
CA PHE A 104 12.45 5.00 -1.98
C PHE A 104 11.49 4.44 -3.04
N SER A 105 11.86 4.54 -4.31
CA SER A 105 11.17 3.89 -5.42
C SER A 105 12.17 3.54 -6.51
N ARG A 106 12.31 2.25 -6.82
CA ARG A 106 13.29 1.77 -7.80
C ARG A 106 12.74 0.60 -8.62
N ASN A 107 12.97 0.66 -9.93
CA ASN A 107 12.84 -0.54 -10.75
C ASN A 107 14.00 -1.49 -10.47
N ILE A 108 13.67 -2.71 -10.11
CA ILE A 108 14.65 -3.80 -9.95
C ILE A 108 14.97 -4.39 -11.31
N ALA A 109 13.91 -4.61 -12.13
CA ALA A 109 14.04 -5.09 -13.50
C ALA A 109 12.88 -4.55 -14.35
N LYS A 110 13.13 -4.32 -15.63
CA LYS A 110 12.09 -3.93 -16.58
C LYS A 110 12.46 -4.21 -18.03
N ILE A 111 11.45 -4.46 -18.84
CA ILE A 111 11.49 -4.35 -20.31
C ILE A 111 10.30 -3.49 -20.73
N GLY A 112 10.55 -2.51 -21.57
CA GLY A 112 9.53 -1.55 -22.02
C GLY A 112 9.34 -0.36 -21.09
N VAL A 113 8.23 0.35 -21.25
CA VAL A 113 7.89 1.54 -20.49
C VAL A 113 7.23 1.15 -19.16
N ASN A 114 7.56 1.85 -18.09
CA ASN A 114 6.89 1.64 -16.81
C ASN A 114 5.54 2.32 -16.76
N GLY A 115 4.58 1.66 -16.09
CA GLY A 115 3.46 2.33 -15.48
C GLY A 115 3.85 3.06 -14.19
N THR A 116 2.93 3.82 -13.63
CA THR A 116 3.05 4.42 -12.30
C THR A 116 2.44 3.52 -11.23
N CYS A 117 3.00 3.55 -10.04
CA CYS A 117 2.44 2.89 -8.87
C CYS A 117 2.82 3.67 -7.60
N ILE A 118 1.84 3.89 -6.75
CA ILE A 118 1.98 4.59 -5.47
C ILE A 118 1.06 3.98 -4.42
N MET A 119 1.41 4.12 -3.14
CA MET A 119 0.44 3.90 -2.06
C MET A 119 -0.53 5.09 -2.04
N ALA A 120 -1.82 4.83 -1.95
CA ALA A 120 -2.87 5.83 -2.02
C ALA A 120 -3.98 5.59 -0.98
N ASP A 121 -4.65 6.68 -0.60
CA ASP A 121 -5.88 6.63 0.19
C ASP A 121 -7.04 6.10 -0.66
N THR A 122 -7.69 5.06 -0.18
CA THR A 122 -8.88 4.44 -0.80
C THR A 122 -10.10 4.53 0.11
N SER A 123 -10.07 5.42 1.09
CA SER A 123 -11.14 5.56 2.09
C SER A 123 -12.46 5.96 1.47
N THR A 124 -13.52 5.44 2.05
CA THR A 124 -14.90 5.86 1.84
C THR A 124 -15.42 6.58 3.11
N SER A 125 -16.66 7.01 3.09
CA SER A 125 -17.30 7.60 4.28
C SER A 125 -17.36 6.62 5.46
N SER A 126 -17.49 5.33 5.19
CA SER A 126 -17.69 4.28 6.19
C SER A 126 -16.46 3.43 6.47
N LEU A 127 -15.47 3.42 5.59
CA LEU A 127 -14.29 2.57 5.69
C LEU A 127 -13.03 3.36 5.40
N LYS A 128 -12.06 3.29 6.30
CA LYS A 128 -10.73 3.91 6.14
C LYS A 128 -9.73 2.88 5.68
N SER A 129 -9.14 3.12 4.53
CA SER A 129 -8.30 2.14 3.85
C SER A 129 -7.24 2.77 2.96
N ILE A 130 -6.21 1.99 2.66
CA ILE A 130 -5.16 2.31 1.69
C ILE A 130 -5.01 1.16 0.69
N SER A 131 -4.48 1.47 -0.47
CA SER A 131 -4.08 0.45 -1.45
C SER A 131 -2.98 0.96 -2.38
N VAL A 132 -2.44 0.08 -3.19
CA VAL A 132 -1.53 0.44 -4.26
C VAL A 132 -2.36 0.88 -5.47
N ASN A 133 -2.22 2.15 -5.85
CA ASN A 133 -2.81 2.71 -7.05
C ASN A 133 -1.83 2.55 -8.21
N VAL A 134 -2.32 2.02 -9.32
CA VAL A 134 -1.55 1.77 -10.54
C VAL A 134 -2.18 2.44 -11.74
N GLN A 135 -1.35 2.84 -12.70
CA GLN A 135 -1.79 3.44 -13.95
C GLN A 135 -0.76 3.17 -15.03
N ASP A 136 -1.19 2.88 -16.23
CA ASP A 136 -0.33 2.78 -17.41
C ASP A 136 -0.84 3.71 -18.52
N ARG A 137 -0.36 3.49 -19.72
CA ARG A 137 -0.72 4.22 -20.94
C ARG A 137 -2.08 3.79 -21.47
N ASN A 138 -2.67 4.63 -22.28
CA ASN A 138 -3.91 4.33 -22.97
C ASN A 138 -3.75 3.11 -23.90
N ASN A 139 -4.77 2.24 -23.93
CA ASN A 139 -4.82 1.02 -24.75
C ASN A 139 -3.66 0.04 -24.50
N VAL A 140 -3.17 -0.03 -23.27
CA VAL A 140 -2.20 -1.03 -22.82
C VAL A 140 -2.83 -1.88 -21.74
N HIS A 141 -2.86 -3.19 -21.97
CA HIS A 141 -3.46 -4.15 -21.05
C HIS A 141 -2.38 -4.73 -20.15
N ASN A 142 -2.58 -4.66 -18.84
CA ASN A 142 -1.62 -5.16 -17.86
C ASN A 142 -2.28 -6.00 -16.77
N LEU A 143 -1.53 -7.00 -16.32
CA LEU A 143 -1.75 -7.65 -15.02
C LEU A 143 -0.79 -7.05 -14.00
N TRP A 144 -1.30 -6.79 -12.81
CA TRP A 144 -0.55 -6.26 -11.69
C TRP A 144 -0.65 -7.19 -10.49
N SER A 145 0.48 -7.41 -9.83
CA SER A 145 0.55 -8.16 -8.57
C SER A 145 1.52 -7.46 -7.64
N ALA A 146 1.08 -7.17 -6.43
CA ALA A 146 1.88 -6.49 -5.42
C ALA A 146 1.85 -7.27 -4.10
N SER A 147 3.04 -7.51 -3.54
CA SER A 147 3.21 -7.95 -2.17
C SER A 147 3.55 -6.73 -1.31
N VAL A 148 2.69 -6.43 -0.35
CA VAL A 148 2.79 -5.26 0.53
C VAL A 148 3.08 -5.72 1.95
N THR A 149 4.27 -5.41 2.45
CA THR A 149 4.60 -5.62 3.86
C THR A 149 4.38 -4.31 4.62
N LEU A 150 3.58 -4.38 5.66
CA LEU A 150 3.26 -3.27 6.54
C LEU A 150 3.94 -3.44 7.90
N HIS A 151 4.50 -2.35 8.39
CA HIS A 151 5.01 -2.22 9.75
C HIS A 151 4.21 -1.14 10.45
N GLU A 152 3.28 -1.54 11.29
CA GLU A 152 2.28 -0.65 11.86
C GLU A 152 2.54 -0.41 13.34
N VAL A 153 2.47 0.86 13.73
CA VAL A 153 2.45 1.30 15.13
C VAL A 153 1.19 2.13 15.33
N ILE A 154 0.32 1.68 16.22
CA ILE A 154 -0.92 2.36 16.57
C ILE A 154 -0.77 2.91 17.99
N SER A 155 -1.08 4.19 18.16
CA SER A 155 -1.07 4.87 19.45
C SER A 155 -2.49 5.09 19.98
N GLU A 156 -2.67 5.02 21.27
CA GLU A 156 -3.88 5.52 21.94
C GLU A 156 -3.81 7.04 22.22
N THR A 157 -2.62 7.63 22.07
CA THR A 157 -2.46 9.08 22.15
C THR A 157 -2.78 9.69 20.79
N THR A 158 -3.65 10.69 20.80
CA THR A 158 -4.04 11.42 19.59
C THR A 158 -2.92 12.31 19.08
N PHE A 159 -2.78 12.38 17.79
CA PHE A 159 -1.87 13.31 17.10
C PHE A 159 -2.38 13.74 15.74
#